data_b8254b9b31bb87fd5362ddadb840c7d6
#
_entry.id   b8254b9b31bb87fd5362ddadb840c7d6
#
_cell.length_a   1.000
_cell.length_b   1.000
_cell.length_c   1.000
_cell.angle_alpha   90.00
_cell.angle_beta   90.00
_cell.angle_gamma   90.00
#
_symmetry.space_group_name_H-M   'P 1'
#
loop_
_entity.id
_entity.type
_entity.pdbx_description
1 polymer ?
#
loop_
_entity_poly.entity_id
_entity_poly.type
_entity_poly.pdbx_seq_one_letter_code
_entity_poly.pdbx_strand_id
1 'polypeptide(L)'
;MTVAAGGRRLKVYEFGADTAPVILLLPGTCCHWKSNFGQVIPLLQRDFRVLCVSYDGFDETESTEFPTMLAETEKIEAYILKNCGGHIRAAYGCSLGGSFVGLLAARKSIHMDYGILGSSDLDQCSKLAAKLQTNLLLPLIYPLIRDGQFKSCFLQKRLEKCSAEKGDYVRAFMAMFGAARPYVTMQSCKNQFYSDLITLLPEGIDVPGTEIHIFYALKMGAKYRARYQQHFAHPVIHEQDLQHEELLACYPYKWAQLVKSIIEQGV
;
A
#
# COMPACT_ATOMS: atom_id res chain seq x y z
N MET A 1 -26.00 2.34 22.74
CA MET A 1 -26.07 0.97 22.16
C MET A 1 -26.01 1.12 20.65
N THR A 2 -24.81 1.06 20.07
CA THR A 2 -24.60 1.09 18.63
C THR A 2 -24.39 -0.34 18.19
N VAL A 3 -25.33 -0.85 17.42
CA VAL A 3 -25.27 -2.20 16.84
C VAL A 3 -24.09 -2.24 15.89
N ALA A 4 -23.08 -3.04 16.20
CA ALA A 4 -22.00 -3.36 15.30
C ALA A 4 -22.61 -4.08 14.07
N ALA A 5 -22.63 -3.41 12.93
CA ALA A 5 -22.88 -4.06 11.65
C ALA A 5 -21.87 -5.20 11.51
N GLY A 6 -22.34 -6.41 11.23
CA GLY A 6 -21.53 -7.63 11.10
C GLY A 6 -20.55 -7.51 9.93
N GLY A 7 -19.47 -6.78 10.13
CA GLY A 7 -18.38 -6.63 9.18
C GLY A 7 -17.62 -7.94 9.06
N ARG A 8 -17.45 -8.46 7.84
CA ARG A 8 -16.57 -9.59 7.55
C ARG A 8 -15.17 -9.28 8.08
N ARG A 9 -14.47 -10.30 8.60
CA ARG A 9 -13.11 -10.17 9.13
C ARG A 9 -12.15 -9.77 8.02
N LEU A 10 -11.18 -8.88 8.35
CA LEU A 10 -10.04 -8.61 7.51
C LEU A 10 -9.25 -9.90 7.26
N LYS A 11 -8.88 -10.16 6.03
CA LYS A 11 -7.97 -11.25 5.68
C LYS A 11 -6.53 -10.81 5.89
N VAL A 12 -5.80 -11.55 6.71
CA VAL A 12 -4.37 -11.29 6.99
C VAL A 12 -3.61 -12.60 6.87
N TYR A 13 -2.49 -12.57 6.18
CA TYR A 13 -1.55 -13.68 6.07
C TYR A 13 -0.37 -13.42 6.99
N GLU A 14 -0.03 -14.40 7.81
CA GLU A 14 0.98 -14.26 8.87
C GLU A 14 2.19 -15.16 8.58
N PHE A 15 3.40 -14.59 8.85
CA PHE A 15 4.67 -15.28 8.67
C PHE A 15 5.62 -14.92 9.80
N GLY A 16 6.55 -15.82 10.13
CA GLY A 16 7.51 -15.61 11.21
C GLY A 16 7.01 -16.10 12.58
N ALA A 17 7.76 -15.82 13.63
CA ALA A 17 7.44 -16.26 14.97
C ALA A 17 6.40 -15.34 15.63
N ASP A 18 5.40 -15.92 16.32
CA ASP A 18 4.32 -15.17 16.98
C ASP A 18 4.84 -14.21 18.07
N THR A 19 6.01 -14.50 18.65
CA THR A 19 6.64 -13.67 19.70
C THR A 19 7.52 -12.56 19.16
N ALA A 20 7.78 -12.54 17.86
CA ALA A 20 8.63 -11.52 17.23
C ALA A 20 7.87 -10.17 17.09
N PRO A 21 8.59 -9.03 17.03
CA PRO A 21 7.99 -7.74 16.78
C PRO A 21 7.16 -7.74 15.47
N VAL A 22 5.99 -7.12 15.53
CA VAL A 22 5.03 -7.13 14.41
C VAL A 22 5.38 -6.08 13.37
N ILE A 23 5.47 -6.50 12.10
CA ILE A 23 5.47 -5.61 10.94
C ILE A 23 4.23 -5.86 10.07
N LEU A 24 3.47 -4.79 9.83
CA LEU A 24 2.28 -4.81 8.97
C LEU A 24 2.65 -4.38 7.54
N LEU A 25 2.27 -5.16 6.54
CA LEU A 25 2.50 -4.86 5.13
C LEU A 25 1.17 -4.61 4.41
N LEU A 26 1.05 -3.43 3.80
CA LEU A 26 -0.15 -2.90 3.16
C LEU A 26 0.08 -2.77 1.65
N PRO A 27 -0.63 -3.55 0.81
CA PRO A 27 -0.44 -3.56 -0.64
C PRO A 27 -0.79 -2.24 -1.34
N GLY A 28 -0.28 -2.10 -2.56
CA GLY A 28 -0.59 -0.99 -3.46
C GLY A 28 -1.97 -1.12 -4.12
N THR A 29 -2.31 -0.12 -4.93
CA THR A 29 -3.59 -0.01 -5.63
C THR A 29 -3.84 -1.21 -6.52
N CYS A 30 -4.98 -1.87 -6.30
CA CYS A 30 -5.38 -3.07 -7.04
C CYS A 30 -4.31 -4.17 -7.05
N CYS A 31 -3.41 -4.21 -6.10
CA CYS A 31 -2.40 -5.24 -5.98
C CYS A 31 -2.82 -6.38 -5.05
N HIS A 32 -2.22 -7.54 -5.29
CA HIS A 32 -2.31 -8.68 -4.39
C HIS A 32 -1.10 -8.68 -3.44
N TRP A 33 -1.30 -8.96 -2.17
CA TRP A 33 -0.23 -8.95 -1.16
C TRP A 33 1.01 -9.77 -1.57
N LYS A 34 0.79 -10.96 -2.13
CA LYS A 34 1.88 -11.86 -2.56
C LYS A 34 2.70 -11.28 -3.71
N SER A 35 2.05 -10.54 -4.62
CA SER A 35 2.75 -9.90 -5.75
C SER A 35 3.59 -8.71 -5.30
N ASN A 36 3.15 -7.99 -4.27
CA ASN A 36 3.92 -6.89 -3.70
C ASN A 36 5.06 -7.38 -2.80
N PHE A 37 4.76 -8.34 -1.90
CA PHE A 37 5.65 -8.65 -0.79
C PHE A 37 6.25 -10.06 -0.80
N GLY A 38 5.87 -10.91 -1.75
CA GLY A 38 6.34 -12.30 -1.80
C GLY A 38 7.87 -12.45 -1.79
N GLN A 39 8.60 -11.48 -2.37
CA GLN A 39 10.06 -11.49 -2.39
C GLN A 39 10.69 -11.02 -1.06
N VAL A 40 10.01 -10.15 -0.30
CA VAL A 40 10.57 -9.56 0.92
C VAL A 40 10.11 -10.27 2.20
N ILE A 41 8.99 -10.98 2.18
CA ILE A 41 8.52 -11.78 3.32
C ILE A 41 9.61 -12.74 3.84
N PRO A 42 10.30 -13.55 3.01
CA PRO A 42 11.35 -14.44 3.48
C PRO A 42 12.55 -13.71 4.12
N LEU A 43 12.74 -12.42 3.78
CA LEU A 43 13.81 -11.61 4.33
C LEU A 43 13.43 -11.00 5.69
N LEU A 44 12.14 -10.74 5.91
CA LEU A 44 11.61 -10.13 7.13
C LEU A 44 11.21 -11.17 8.20
N GLN A 45 10.63 -12.30 7.80
CA GLN A 45 10.05 -13.29 8.72
C GLN A 45 11.03 -13.96 9.68
N ARG A 46 12.35 -13.75 9.47
CA ARG A 46 13.39 -14.23 10.39
C ARG A 46 13.43 -13.42 11.68
N ASP A 47 13.12 -12.12 11.58
CA ASP A 47 13.28 -11.14 12.66
C ASP A 47 11.92 -10.58 13.13
N PHE A 48 10.88 -10.70 12.30
CA PHE A 48 9.56 -10.11 12.53
C PHE A 48 8.44 -11.13 12.36
N ARG A 49 7.35 -10.92 13.11
CA ARG A 49 6.04 -11.44 12.77
C ARG A 49 5.45 -10.54 11.68
N VAL A 50 5.44 -11.03 10.46
CA VAL A 50 5.00 -10.29 9.27
C VAL A 50 3.50 -10.52 9.06
N LEU A 51 2.73 -9.44 9.10
CA LEU A 51 1.29 -9.44 8.81
C LEU A 51 1.07 -8.81 7.44
N CYS A 52 0.65 -9.61 6.46
CA CYS A 52 0.30 -9.14 5.13
C CYS A 52 -1.21 -9.00 5.00
N VAL A 53 -1.69 -7.78 4.82
CA VAL A 53 -3.10 -7.52 4.58
C VAL A 53 -3.48 -7.93 3.16
N SER A 54 -4.60 -8.66 3.04
CA SER A 54 -5.29 -8.84 1.77
C SER A 54 -6.61 -8.08 1.86
N TYR A 55 -6.72 -6.99 1.09
CA TYR A 55 -7.91 -6.15 1.12
C TYR A 55 -9.13 -6.88 0.58
N ASP A 56 -10.31 -6.52 1.07
CA ASP A 56 -11.57 -6.99 0.53
C ASP A 56 -11.64 -6.78 -0.99
N GLY A 57 -12.10 -7.79 -1.71
CA GLY A 57 -12.17 -7.77 -3.17
C GLY A 57 -10.87 -8.10 -3.91
N PHE A 58 -9.76 -8.31 -3.18
CA PHE A 58 -8.44 -8.62 -3.75
C PHE A 58 -7.84 -9.95 -3.26
N ASP A 59 -8.64 -10.79 -2.58
CA ASP A 59 -8.25 -12.12 -2.13
C ASP A 59 -8.99 -13.20 -2.94
N GLU A 60 -8.26 -14.19 -3.47
CA GLU A 60 -8.82 -15.28 -4.28
C GLU A 60 -9.62 -16.30 -3.48
N THR A 61 -9.49 -16.29 -2.16
CA THR A 61 -10.19 -17.23 -1.27
C THR A 61 -11.52 -16.67 -0.74
N GLU A 62 -11.83 -15.41 -1.05
CA GLU A 62 -13.01 -14.72 -0.53
C GLU A 62 -13.83 -14.04 -1.63
N SER A 63 -15.16 -14.07 -1.48
CA SER A 63 -16.09 -13.32 -2.34
C SER A 63 -16.51 -12.04 -1.64
N THR A 64 -15.60 -11.06 -1.62
CA THR A 64 -15.82 -9.74 -1.03
C THR A 64 -15.71 -8.64 -2.08
N GLU A 65 -16.10 -7.41 -1.75
CA GLU A 65 -15.83 -6.22 -2.52
C GLU A 65 -15.15 -5.18 -1.63
N PHE A 66 -14.18 -4.47 -2.19
CA PHE A 66 -13.52 -3.36 -1.48
C PHE A 66 -14.56 -2.29 -1.11
N PRO A 67 -14.71 -1.95 0.17
CA PRO A 67 -15.77 -1.02 0.58
C PRO A 67 -15.37 0.44 0.34
N THR A 68 -14.53 0.97 1.22
CA THR A 68 -13.89 2.30 1.15
C THR A 68 -12.58 2.26 1.93
N MET A 69 -11.69 3.23 1.70
CA MET A 69 -10.45 3.37 2.46
C MET A 69 -10.71 3.42 3.98
N LEU A 70 -11.69 4.19 4.43
CA LEU A 70 -11.99 4.31 5.86
C LEU A 70 -12.51 3.00 6.45
N ALA A 71 -13.46 2.33 5.80
CA ALA A 71 -13.99 1.08 6.29
C ALA A 71 -12.93 -0.04 6.33
N GLU A 72 -12.02 -0.05 5.35
CA GLU A 72 -10.91 -1.00 5.36
C GLU A 72 -9.88 -0.66 6.44
N THR A 73 -9.60 0.64 6.67
CA THR A 73 -8.75 1.10 7.80
C THR A 73 -9.33 0.64 9.13
N GLU A 74 -10.64 0.76 9.34
CA GLU A 74 -11.31 0.30 10.56
C GLU A 74 -11.18 -1.21 10.80
N LYS A 75 -11.20 -2.01 9.74
CA LYS A 75 -10.95 -3.45 9.85
C LYS A 75 -9.50 -3.76 10.22
N ILE A 76 -8.54 -3.02 9.66
CA ILE A 76 -7.12 -3.13 9.99
C ILE A 76 -6.92 -2.78 11.48
N GLU A 77 -7.46 -1.67 11.94
CA GLU A 77 -7.42 -1.26 13.36
C GLU A 77 -8.02 -2.33 14.27
N ALA A 78 -9.22 -2.83 13.94
CA ALA A 78 -9.88 -3.87 14.71
C ALA A 78 -9.07 -5.18 14.76
N TYR A 79 -8.40 -5.55 13.66
CA TYR A 79 -7.51 -6.70 13.65
C TYR A 79 -6.31 -6.50 14.60
N ILE A 80 -5.64 -5.35 14.53
CA ILE A 80 -4.46 -5.05 15.35
C ILE A 80 -4.84 -4.93 16.83
N LEU A 81 -5.95 -4.29 17.15
CA LEU A 81 -6.47 -4.23 18.54
C LEU A 81 -6.68 -5.63 19.10
N LYS A 82 -7.28 -6.52 18.31
CA LYS A 82 -7.62 -7.86 18.77
C LYS A 82 -6.42 -8.81 18.87
N ASN A 83 -5.51 -8.77 17.89
CA ASN A 83 -4.48 -9.79 17.70
C ASN A 83 -3.07 -9.33 18.11
N CYS A 84 -2.88 -8.00 18.28
CA CYS A 84 -1.59 -7.38 18.63
C CYS A 84 -1.69 -6.45 19.84
N GLY A 85 -2.81 -6.45 20.58
CA GLY A 85 -2.99 -5.58 21.73
C GLY A 85 -3.01 -4.07 21.40
N GLY A 86 -3.29 -3.70 20.14
CA GLY A 86 -3.34 -2.32 19.69
C GLY A 86 -1.98 -1.70 19.35
N HIS A 87 -0.90 -2.46 19.42
CA HIS A 87 0.47 -2.00 19.13
C HIS A 87 1.17 -2.89 18.11
N ILE A 88 1.88 -2.27 17.18
CA ILE A 88 2.76 -2.93 16.21
C ILE A 88 4.10 -2.18 16.13
N ARG A 89 5.18 -2.90 15.86
CA ARG A 89 6.50 -2.29 15.73
C ARG A 89 6.59 -1.39 14.49
N ALA A 90 6.10 -1.85 13.34
CA ALA A 90 6.12 -1.06 12.13
C ALA A 90 4.92 -1.35 11.22
N ALA A 91 4.53 -0.37 10.41
CA ALA A 91 3.66 -0.55 9.25
C ALA A 91 4.38 -0.04 7.99
N TYR A 92 4.43 -0.84 6.93
CA TYR A 92 4.89 -0.42 5.62
C TYR A 92 3.73 -0.43 4.63
N GLY A 93 3.57 0.66 3.89
CA GLY A 93 2.57 0.79 2.83
C GLY A 93 3.20 1.02 1.47
N CYS A 94 2.94 0.12 0.52
CA CYS A 94 3.33 0.24 -0.88
C CYS A 94 2.32 1.16 -1.60
N SER A 95 2.75 2.27 -2.18
CA SER A 95 1.88 3.19 -2.95
C SER A 95 0.60 3.54 -2.17
N LEU A 96 -0.59 3.11 -2.60
CA LEU A 96 -1.86 3.22 -1.85
C LEU A 96 -1.72 2.79 -0.38
N GLY A 97 -0.94 1.74 -0.12
CA GLY A 97 -0.68 1.27 1.24
C GLY A 97 -0.13 2.36 2.16
N GLY A 98 0.61 3.34 1.60
CA GLY A 98 1.08 4.50 2.36
C GLY A 98 -0.04 5.44 2.78
N SER A 99 -1.12 5.58 1.99
CA SER A 99 -2.33 6.29 2.41
C SER A 99 -2.95 5.62 3.65
N PHE A 100 -2.97 4.28 3.70
CA PHE A 100 -3.40 3.55 4.90
C PHE A 100 -2.49 3.80 6.10
N VAL A 101 -1.16 3.79 5.93
CA VAL A 101 -0.22 4.13 7.01
C VAL A 101 -0.51 5.53 7.56
N GLY A 102 -0.72 6.50 6.67
CA GLY A 102 -1.10 7.86 7.06
C GLY A 102 -2.42 7.91 7.83
N LEU A 103 -3.45 7.17 7.36
CA LEU A 103 -4.75 7.10 8.05
C LEU A 103 -4.64 6.45 9.42
N LEU A 104 -3.90 5.35 9.57
CA LEU A 104 -3.66 4.69 10.85
C LEU A 104 -2.97 5.65 11.84
N ALA A 105 -1.96 6.40 11.39
CA ALA A 105 -1.30 7.42 12.20
C ALA A 105 -2.27 8.54 12.61
N ALA A 106 -3.03 9.10 11.66
CA ALA A 106 -3.94 10.21 11.91
C ALA A 106 -5.10 9.84 12.87
N ARG A 107 -5.61 8.61 12.77
CA ARG A 107 -6.74 8.12 13.57
C ARG A 107 -6.35 7.75 15.00
N LYS A 108 -5.09 7.40 15.26
CA LYS A 108 -4.56 7.08 16.61
C LYS A 108 -5.34 5.97 17.34
N SER A 109 -6.08 5.12 16.62
CA SER A 109 -6.84 4.00 17.20
C SER A 109 -5.91 2.85 17.62
N ILE A 110 -4.75 2.77 16.99
CA ILE A 110 -3.66 1.84 17.30
C ILE A 110 -2.36 2.64 17.40
N HIS A 111 -1.33 2.02 17.99
CA HIS A 111 0.02 2.57 17.99
C HIS A 111 0.95 1.77 17.07
N MET A 112 1.82 2.47 16.35
CA MET A 112 2.95 1.92 15.61
C MET A 112 4.19 2.75 15.93
N ASP A 113 5.33 2.09 16.20
CA ASP A 113 6.57 2.82 16.47
C ASP A 113 7.09 3.46 15.18
N TYR A 114 6.94 2.76 14.04
CA TYR A 114 7.39 3.24 12.73
C TYR A 114 6.28 3.13 11.69
N GLY A 115 5.92 4.25 11.08
CA GLY A 115 5.10 4.29 9.87
C GLY A 115 6.00 4.50 8.65
N ILE A 116 6.06 3.55 7.73
CA ILE A 116 6.93 3.62 6.55
C ILE A 116 6.05 3.68 5.30
N LEU A 117 6.13 4.79 4.58
CA LEU A 117 5.48 4.94 3.29
C LEU A 117 6.46 4.58 2.18
N GLY A 118 6.04 3.72 1.28
CA GLY A 118 6.70 3.53 -0.01
C GLY A 118 6.59 4.79 -0.85
N SER A 119 6.68 4.67 -2.15
CA SER A 119 6.54 5.82 -3.05
C SER A 119 5.07 6.27 -3.19
N SER A 120 4.42 6.54 -2.07
CA SER A 120 3.02 6.94 -2.01
C SER A 120 2.81 8.33 -2.63
N ASP A 121 1.76 8.50 -3.41
CA ASP A 121 1.45 9.80 -4.01
C ASP A 121 0.61 10.70 -3.10
N LEU A 122 -0.19 10.10 -2.20
CA LEU A 122 -1.13 10.78 -1.31
C LEU A 122 -2.04 11.76 -2.07
N ASP A 123 -2.41 11.40 -3.30
CA ASP A 123 -3.24 12.26 -4.16
C ASP A 123 -4.66 12.37 -3.61
N GLN A 124 -5.13 13.59 -3.47
CA GLN A 124 -6.48 13.90 -3.01
C GLN A 124 -7.12 14.91 -3.95
N CYS A 125 -8.40 14.74 -4.23
CA CYS A 125 -9.13 15.67 -5.07
C CYS A 125 -10.62 15.72 -4.71
N SER A 126 -11.36 16.65 -5.35
CA SER A 126 -12.81 16.75 -5.15
C SER A 126 -13.53 15.49 -5.62
N LYS A 127 -14.69 15.18 -5.01
CA LYS A 127 -15.52 14.02 -5.39
C LYS A 127 -15.85 13.97 -6.88
N LEU A 128 -16.05 15.13 -7.51
CA LEU A 128 -16.33 15.20 -8.95
C LEU A 128 -15.11 14.84 -9.78
N ALA A 129 -13.94 15.37 -9.43
CA ALA A 129 -12.67 15.06 -10.09
C ALA A 129 -12.30 13.58 -9.91
N ALA A 130 -12.43 13.05 -8.70
CA ALA A 130 -12.21 11.64 -8.40
C ALA A 130 -13.11 10.72 -9.24
N LYS A 131 -14.41 11.06 -9.34
CA LYS A 131 -15.36 10.29 -10.15
C LYS A 131 -14.99 10.31 -11.64
N LEU A 132 -14.63 11.48 -12.17
CA LEU A 132 -14.20 11.61 -13.56
C LEU A 132 -12.92 10.82 -13.82
N GLN A 133 -11.91 11.00 -12.98
CA GLN A 133 -10.63 10.34 -13.08
C GLN A 133 -10.77 8.80 -13.01
N THR A 134 -11.53 8.29 -12.02
CA THR A 134 -11.79 6.86 -11.87
C THR A 134 -12.51 6.28 -13.08
N ASN A 135 -13.56 6.94 -13.57
CA ASN A 135 -14.32 6.46 -14.72
C ASN A 135 -13.52 6.51 -16.03
N LEU A 136 -12.55 7.40 -16.16
CA LEU A 136 -11.70 7.51 -17.35
C LEU A 136 -10.55 6.50 -17.33
N LEU A 137 -9.84 6.39 -16.19
CA LEU A 137 -8.63 5.57 -16.10
C LEU A 137 -8.92 4.08 -15.89
N LEU A 138 -9.89 3.76 -15.05
CA LEU A 138 -10.13 2.37 -14.66
C LEU A 138 -10.51 1.44 -15.83
N PRO A 139 -11.36 1.81 -16.79
CA PRO A 139 -11.64 0.95 -17.94
C PRO A 139 -10.40 0.59 -18.78
N LEU A 140 -9.36 1.45 -18.75
CA LEU A 140 -8.11 1.22 -19.47
C LEU A 140 -7.20 0.23 -18.75
N ILE A 141 -7.11 0.32 -17.41
CA ILE A 141 -6.20 -0.49 -16.60
C ILE A 141 -6.84 -1.78 -16.05
N TYR A 142 -8.16 -1.83 -15.91
CA TYR A 142 -8.85 -3.00 -15.39
C TYR A 142 -8.60 -4.30 -16.17
N PRO A 143 -8.53 -4.31 -17.52
CA PRO A 143 -8.18 -5.51 -18.26
C PRO A 143 -6.78 -6.04 -17.90
N LEU A 144 -5.83 -5.14 -17.60
CA LEU A 144 -4.51 -5.54 -17.14
C LEU A 144 -4.60 -6.25 -15.77
N ILE A 145 -5.40 -5.72 -14.84
CA ILE A 145 -5.60 -6.30 -13.51
C ILE A 145 -6.29 -7.66 -13.59
N ARG A 146 -7.35 -7.76 -14.40
CA ARG A 146 -8.20 -8.94 -14.50
C ARG A 146 -7.60 -10.03 -15.39
N ASP A 147 -7.10 -9.64 -16.55
CA ASP A 147 -6.72 -10.55 -17.64
C ASP A 147 -5.19 -10.59 -17.84
N GLY A 148 -4.42 -9.75 -17.14
CA GLY A 148 -2.97 -9.65 -17.24
C GLY A 148 -2.45 -8.92 -18.48
N GLN A 149 -3.34 -8.29 -19.28
CA GLN A 149 -2.98 -7.60 -20.51
C GLN A 149 -3.95 -6.45 -20.84
N PHE A 150 -3.47 -5.45 -21.56
CA PHE A 150 -4.35 -4.40 -22.08
C PHE A 150 -5.21 -4.91 -23.24
N LYS A 151 -6.49 -4.53 -23.26
CA LYS A 151 -7.36 -4.77 -24.46
C LYS A 151 -6.98 -3.90 -25.65
N SER A 152 -6.45 -2.70 -25.38
CA SER A 152 -6.01 -1.79 -26.43
C SER A 152 -4.66 -2.22 -26.99
N CYS A 153 -4.61 -2.58 -28.26
CA CYS A 153 -3.37 -2.92 -28.98
C CYS A 153 -2.35 -1.77 -28.91
N PHE A 154 -2.81 -0.51 -28.93
CA PHE A 154 -1.94 0.66 -28.79
C PHE A 154 -1.28 0.73 -27.40
N LEU A 155 -2.06 0.52 -26.31
CA LEU A 155 -1.52 0.51 -24.97
C LEU A 155 -0.58 -0.67 -24.73
N GLN A 156 -0.92 -1.84 -25.27
CA GLN A 156 -0.07 -3.03 -25.19
C GLN A 156 1.27 -2.81 -25.88
N LYS A 157 1.28 -2.31 -27.12
CA LYS A 157 2.51 -1.95 -27.84
C LYS A 157 3.33 -0.87 -27.14
N ARG A 158 2.67 0.11 -26.52
CA ARG A 158 3.34 1.15 -25.73
C ARG A 158 4.01 0.57 -24.48
N LEU A 159 3.35 -0.38 -23.82
CA LEU A 159 3.93 -1.11 -22.67
C LEU A 159 5.16 -1.91 -23.11
N GLU A 160 5.05 -2.65 -24.22
CA GLU A 160 6.16 -3.44 -24.78
C GLU A 160 7.36 -2.54 -25.15
N LYS A 161 7.10 -1.39 -25.76
CA LYS A 161 8.14 -0.38 -26.05
C LYS A 161 8.77 0.16 -24.78
N CYS A 162 7.98 0.55 -23.77
CA CYS A 162 8.50 1.00 -22.48
C CYS A 162 9.31 -0.10 -21.80
N SER A 163 8.90 -1.35 -21.89
CA SER A 163 9.64 -2.49 -21.35
C SER A 163 10.99 -2.70 -22.05
N ALA A 164 11.06 -2.45 -23.37
CA ALA A 164 12.30 -2.49 -24.12
C ALA A 164 13.25 -1.33 -23.77
N GLU A 165 12.71 -0.14 -23.51
CA GLU A 165 13.49 1.08 -23.20
C GLU A 165 13.92 1.17 -21.73
N LYS A 166 13.04 0.81 -20.79
CA LYS A 166 13.25 0.94 -19.32
C LYS A 166 13.58 -0.39 -18.63
N GLY A 167 13.72 -1.46 -19.40
CA GLY A 167 14.28 -2.74 -18.94
C GLY A 167 13.54 -3.38 -17.76
N ASP A 168 14.32 -3.77 -16.77
CA ASP A 168 13.84 -4.59 -15.65
C ASP A 168 12.80 -3.90 -14.77
N TYR A 169 12.84 -2.55 -14.65
CA TYR A 169 11.86 -1.82 -13.84
C TYR A 169 10.42 -2.04 -14.31
N VAL A 170 10.14 -1.87 -15.62
CA VAL A 170 8.76 -2.00 -16.11
C VAL A 170 8.23 -3.42 -15.91
N ARG A 171 9.08 -4.43 -16.14
CA ARG A 171 8.72 -5.83 -15.89
C ARG A 171 8.44 -6.10 -14.41
N ALA A 172 9.33 -5.64 -13.52
CA ALA A 172 9.17 -5.80 -12.08
C ALA A 172 7.94 -5.06 -11.56
N PHE A 173 7.75 -3.81 -12.00
CA PHE A 173 6.57 -3.01 -11.64
C PHE A 173 5.27 -3.67 -12.11
N MET A 174 5.24 -4.18 -13.34
CA MET A 174 4.07 -4.91 -13.85
C MET A 174 3.81 -6.21 -13.09
N ALA A 175 4.87 -6.89 -12.64
CA ALA A 175 4.75 -8.09 -11.82
C ALA A 175 4.14 -7.80 -10.43
N MET A 176 4.23 -6.58 -9.91
CA MET A 176 3.57 -6.17 -8.66
C MET A 176 2.04 -6.20 -8.75
N PHE A 177 1.46 -5.99 -9.93
CA PHE A 177 0.03 -6.22 -10.15
C PHE A 177 -0.34 -7.70 -10.14
N GLY A 178 0.64 -8.58 -10.30
CA GLY A 178 0.47 -10.02 -10.27
C GLY A 178 0.00 -10.62 -11.58
N ALA A 179 -0.25 -11.95 -11.56
CA ALA A 179 -0.88 -12.67 -12.67
C ALA A 179 -2.35 -12.21 -12.82
N ALA A 180 -2.97 -12.59 -13.95
CA ALA A 180 -4.39 -12.36 -14.18
C ALA A 180 -5.24 -12.81 -12.98
N ARG A 181 -6.12 -11.94 -12.54
CA ARG A 181 -6.96 -12.16 -11.35
C ARG A 181 -8.44 -12.03 -11.70
N PRO A 182 -9.04 -13.06 -12.31
CA PRO A 182 -10.41 -13.00 -12.81
C PRO A 182 -11.46 -12.81 -11.71
N TYR A 183 -11.09 -13.07 -10.44
CA TYR A 183 -11.96 -12.85 -9.28
C TYR A 183 -12.06 -11.37 -8.86
N VAL A 184 -11.11 -10.51 -9.27
CA VAL A 184 -11.15 -9.08 -8.95
C VAL A 184 -12.21 -8.39 -9.79
N THR A 185 -13.18 -7.74 -9.12
CA THR A 185 -14.28 -7.05 -9.79
C THR A 185 -13.91 -5.62 -10.20
N MET A 186 -14.53 -5.13 -11.27
CA MET A 186 -14.45 -3.71 -11.65
C MET A 186 -14.92 -2.81 -10.50
N GLN A 187 -15.92 -3.27 -9.73
CA GLN A 187 -16.47 -2.49 -8.63
C GLN A 187 -15.45 -2.34 -7.49
N SER A 188 -14.74 -3.40 -7.10
CA SER A 188 -13.67 -3.32 -6.10
C SER A 188 -12.57 -2.34 -6.51
N CYS A 189 -12.10 -2.44 -7.76
CA CYS A 189 -11.11 -1.49 -8.28
C CYS A 189 -11.64 -0.04 -8.27
N LYS A 190 -12.89 0.15 -8.67
CA LYS A 190 -13.54 1.47 -8.69
C LYS A 190 -13.66 2.06 -7.29
N ASN A 191 -14.10 1.25 -6.33
CA ASN A 191 -14.27 1.68 -4.95
C ASN A 191 -12.90 2.06 -4.34
N GLN A 192 -11.86 1.28 -4.60
CA GLN A 192 -10.52 1.56 -4.10
C GLN A 192 -9.95 2.86 -4.67
N PHE A 193 -9.93 3.00 -6.00
CA PHE A 193 -9.46 4.23 -6.66
C PHE A 193 -10.23 5.47 -6.21
N TYR A 194 -11.56 5.39 -6.26
CA TYR A 194 -12.39 6.52 -5.91
C TYR A 194 -12.23 6.93 -4.45
N SER A 195 -12.29 5.95 -3.53
CA SER A 195 -12.21 6.26 -2.11
C SER A 195 -10.84 6.75 -1.68
N ASP A 196 -9.75 6.29 -2.28
CA ASP A 196 -8.41 6.81 -2.03
C ASP A 196 -8.34 8.31 -2.37
N LEU A 197 -8.79 8.68 -3.56
CA LEU A 197 -8.77 10.07 -4.01
C LEU A 197 -9.63 11.04 -3.18
N ILE A 198 -10.66 10.56 -2.50
CA ILE A 198 -11.57 11.40 -1.71
C ILE A 198 -11.39 11.29 -0.19
N THR A 199 -10.59 10.35 0.28
CA THR A 199 -10.34 10.18 1.71
C THR A 199 -9.27 11.17 2.15
N LEU A 200 -9.69 12.16 2.91
CA LEU A 200 -8.80 13.25 3.35
C LEU A 200 -7.81 12.73 4.40
N LEU A 201 -6.54 12.95 4.13
CA LEU A 201 -5.47 12.80 5.10
C LEU A 201 -5.20 14.19 5.73
N PRO A 202 -5.26 14.34 7.06
CA PRO A 202 -4.97 15.61 7.71
C PRO A 202 -3.56 16.12 7.41
N GLU A 203 -3.36 17.42 7.58
CA GLU A 203 -2.03 18.05 7.55
C GLU A 203 -1.38 17.99 8.94
N GLY A 204 -0.04 17.99 8.96
CA GLY A 204 0.73 18.10 10.20
C GLY A 204 0.51 16.93 11.16
N ILE A 205 0.32 15.72 10.66
CA ILE A 205 0.18 14.53 11.50
C ILE A 205 1.42 14.39 12.36
N ASP A 206 1.20 14.41 13.68
CA ASP A 206 2.19 14.19 14.73
C ASP A 206 1.63 13.22 15.77
N VAL A 207 2.34 12.13 15.99
CA VAL A 207 1.92 11.07 16.91
C VAL A 207 3.08 10.79 17.85
N PRO A 208 2.95 11.10 19.17
CA PRO A 208 4.01 10.81 20.11
C PRO A 208 4.43 9.34 20.10
N GLY A 209 5.72 9.09 19.97
CA GLY A 209 6.27 7.73 19.92
C GLY A 209 6.14 7.03 18.58
N THR A 210 5.66 7.70 17.54
CA THR A 210 5.63 7.20 16.14
C THR A 210 6.58 8.01 15.28
N GLU A 211 7.50 7.35 14.59
CA GLU A 211 8.33 7.97 13.56
C GLU A 211 7.79 7.64 12.17
N ILE A 212 7.67 8.67 11.32
CA ILE A 212 7.22 8.50 9.92
C ILE A 212 8.41 8.57 8.97
N HIS A 213 8.63 7.50 8.23
CA HIS A 213 9.68 7.37 7.22
C HIS A 213 9.06 7.30 5.82
N ILE A 214 9.70 7.99 4.86
CA ILE A 214 9.21 8.04 3.47
C ILE A 214 10.31 7.54 2.53
N PHE A 215 10.04 6.48 1.77
CA PHE A 215 10.92 6.05 0.68
C PHE A 215 10.59 6.83 -0.59
N TYR A 216 11.17 8.02 -0.69
CA TYR A 216 10.85 8.96 -1.76
C TYR A 216 11.62 8.65 -3.03
N ALA A 217 10.91 8.25 -4.07
CA ALA A 217 11.45 8.07 -5.41
C ALA A 217 11.55 9.42 -6.14
N LEU A 218 12.76 9.95 -6.33
CA LEU A 218 13.00 11.29 -6.92
C LEU A 218 12.36 11.45 -8.30
N LYS A 219 12.29 10.37 -9.09
CA LYS A 219 11.70 10.41 -10.44
C LYS A 219 10.18 10.57 -10.47
N MET A 220 9.51 10.54 -9.32
CA MET A 220 8.11 10.96 -9.21
C MET A 220 7.95 12.48 -9.35
N GLY A 221 8.94 13.26 -8.93
CA GLY A 221 8.95 14.72 -9.02
C GLY A 221 8.77 15.43 -7.67
N ALA A 222 9.28 16.66 -7.60
CA ALA A 222 9.41 17.45 -6.35
C ALA A 222 8.08 17.71 -5.61
N LYS A 223 6.95 17.75 -6.31
CA LYS A 223 5.63 17.97 -5.71
C LYS A 223 5.28 16.95 -4.62
N TYR A 224 5.76 15.71 -4.74
CA TYR A 224 5.47 14.67 -3.76
C TYR A 224 6.23 14.87 -2.46
N ARG A 225 7.48 15.33 -2.52
CA ARG A 225 8.23 15.71 -1.32
C ARG A 225 7.50 16.79 -0.50
N ALA A 226 7.03 17.86 -1.18
CA ALA A 226 6.26 18.91 -0.53
C ALA A 226 4.99 18.38 0.14
N ARG A 227 4.32 17.42 -0.50
CA ARG A 227 3.11 16.79 0.02
C ARG A 227 3.40 15.96 1.29
N TYR A 228 4.49 15.20 1.32
CA TYR A 228 4.89 14.48 2.54
C TYR A 228 5.14 15.44 3.70
N GLN A 229 5.83 16.55 3.45
CA GLN A 229 6.08 17.61 4.45
C GLN A 229 4.80 18.36 4.87
N GLN A 230 3.78 18.39 4.03
CA GLN A 230 2.47 18.94 4.36
C GLN A 230 1.68 18.02 5.30
N HIS A 231 1.65 16.72 5.01
CA HIS A 231 0.85 15.78 5.77
C HIS A 231 1.50 15.32 7.07
N PHE A 232 2.82 15.27 7.16
CA PHE A 232 3.52 14.81 8.36
C PHE A 232 4.40 15.93 8.93
N ALA A 233 4.33 16.14 10.25
CA ALA A 233 5.06 17.22 10.92
C ALA A 233 6.59 17.05 10.83
N HIS A 234 7.07 15.79 11.02
CA HIS A 234 8.51 15.47 11.08
C HIS A 234 8.86 14.21 10.28
N PRO A 235 8.58 14.14 8.95
CA PRO A 235 8.87 12.95 8.18
C PRO A 235 10.38 12.81 7.92
N VAL A 236 10.92 11.61 8.15
CA VAL A 236 12.28 11.24 7.72
C VAL A 236 12.23 10.78 6.28
N ILE A 237 12.78 11.59 5.35
CA ILE A 237 12.69 11.33 3.91
C ILE A 237 13.96 10.67 3.41
N HIS A 238 13.85 9.41 2.96
CA HIS A 238 14.90 8.63 2.33
C HIS A 238 14.82 8.80 0.82
N GLU A 239 15.62 9.70 0.27
CA GLU A 239 15.64 10.00 -1.18
C GLU A 239 16.34 8.88 -1.96
N GLN A 240 15.70 8.41 -3.03
CA GLN A 240 16.23 7.39 -3.94
C GLN A 240 16.11 7.89 -5.38
N ASP A 241 17.21 7.86 -6.16
CA ASP A 241 17.15 8.19 -7.61
C ASP A 241 16.50 7.04 -8.40
N LEU A 242 15.27 6.71 -8.04
CA LEU A 242 14.48 5.59 -8.54
C LEU A 242 13.12 6.07 -9.04
N GLN A 243 12.43 5.17 -9.76
CA GLN A 243 11.04 5.32 -10.15
C GLN A 243 10.09 4.92 -9.01
N HIS A 244 8.79 5.16 -9.20
CA HIS A 244 7.73 4.74 -8.28
C HIS A 244 7.81 3.25 -7.94
N GLU A 245 7.94 2.92 -6.64
CA GLU A 245 8.07 1.56 -6.08
C GLU A 245 9.22 0.71 -6.65
N GLU A 246 10.16 1.31 -7.36
CA GLU A 246 11.30 0.59 -7.94
C GLU A 246 12.19 -0.04 -6.87
N LEU A 247 12.31 0.59 -5.69
CA LEU A 247 13.10 0.03 -4.59
C LEU A 247 12.56 -1.33 -4.14
N LEU A 248 11.23 -1.43 -3.94
CA LEU A 248 10.58 -2.69 -3.55
C LEU A 248 10.59 -3.70 -4.71
N ALA A 249 10.25 -3.25 -5.92
CA ALA A 249 10.07 -4.12 -7.07
C ALA A 249 11.39 -4.72 -7.61
N CYS A 250 12.46 -3.92 -7.66
CA CYS A 250 13.72 -4.30 -8.29
C CYS A 250 14.85 -4.62 -7.31
N TYR A 251 14.77 -4.06 -6.08
CA TYR A 251 15.86 -4.17 -5.10
C TYR A 251 15.37 -4.69 -3.74
N PRO A 252 14.71 -5.89 -3.68
CA PRO A 252 14.05 -6.38 -2.46
C PRO A 252 15.01 -6.54 -1.28
N TYR A 253 16.26 -6.93 -1.50
CA TYR A 253 17.27 -7.01 -0.44
C TYR A 253 17.61 -5.63 0.14
N LYS A 254 17.83 -4.62 -0.73
CA LYS A 254 18.14 -3.25 -0.30
C LYS A 254 16.94 -2.65 0.44
N TRP A 255 15.74 -2.90 -0.06
CA TRP A 255 14.49 -2.50 0.59
C TRP A 255 14.39 -3.11 2.00
N ALA A 256 14.60 -4.44 2.13
CA ALA A 256 14.52 -5.12 3.43
C ALA A 256 15.59 -4.63 4.41
N GLN A 257 16.83 -4.39 3.94
CA GLN A 257 17.89 -3.81 4.77
C GLN A 257 17.52 -2.42 5.27
N LEU A 258 16.96 -1.56 4.42
CA LEU A 258 16.54 -0.21 4.82
C LEU A 258 15.40 -0.26 5.84
N VAL A 259 14.38 -1.11 5.64
CA VAL A 259 13.29 -1.32 6.62
C VAL A 259 13.85 -1.79 7.95
N LYS A 260 14.73 -2.79 7.97
CA LYS A 260 15.35 -3.30 9.20
C LYS A 260 16.17 -2.23 9.91
N SER A 261 17.01 -1.48 9.18
CA SER A 261 17.84 -0.42 9.78
C SER A 261 17.00 0.67 10.46
N ILE A 262 15.84 1.02 9.91
CA ILE A 262 14.91 1.97 10.53
C ILE A 262 14.38 1.40 11.85
N ILE A 263 13.93 0.15 11.84
CA ILE A 263 13.30 -0.47 13.02
C ILE A 263 14.32 -0.76 14.13
N GLU A 264 15.57 -1.03 13.78
CA GLU A 264 16.65 -1.35 14.72
C GLU A 264 17.28 -0.11 15.36
N GLN A 265 17.24 1.07 14.74
CA GLN A 265 17.79 2.31 15.29
C GLN A 265 17.09 2.82 16.56
N GLY A 266 15.93 2.33 16.86
CA GLY A 266 15.13 2.70 18.04
C GLY A 266 15.19 1.66 19.17
N VAL A 267 16.20 0.79 19.20
CA VAL A 267 16.45 -0.17 20.29
C VAL A 267 17.62 0.30 21.16
#